data_fd2b17bee8e1be7e5792a4ad01feca73
#
_entry.id   fd2b17bee8e1be7e5792a4ad01feca73
#
_cell.length_a   1.000
_cell.length_b   1.000
_cell.length_c   1.000
_cell.angle_alpha   90.00
_cell.angle_beta   90.00
_cell.angle_gamma   90.00
#
_symmetry.space_group_name_H-M   'P 1'
#
loop_
_entity.id
_entity.type
_entity.pdbx_description
1 polymer ?
#
loop_
_entity_poly.entity_id
_entity_poly.type
_entity_poly.pdbx_seq_one_letter_code
_entity_poly.pdbx_strand_id
1 'polypeptide(L)'
;MRRNEIWRSYGTEYKEMTKKLLLECGFEEMLPAISSDAAASNASAASLASAASGEGPCIAIKPNLVTPSPAFFGATTHPEVVAGIIEFLQERGYNNIVIAEGSWVGDKTDEAFEYCGYNSLAHDYGVKILDTQKEKGEKVDCAGVDLNICKCVKDFDFLINVPVLKGHCQTHITCALKNMKGLIPNSEKRRFHTMGLHKPIAHLNVGIKPDFIVIDHICGDLSFEEGGNPVTRNCVMTAVDPVLVDSYVCSLLGYELDEVPYVGLAEKLGIGSSDLSDLRLITCEGEPQEDLPARKVLDVSYAVDDVDSCSACYGVLIPALERLKEEGLLDKLPRIAIGQGHRGQRGVLGVGNCTSGFETFVEGCPPKEEDIYQQLKEYATKVK
;
A
#
# COMPACT_ATOMS: atom_id res chain seq x y z
N MET A 1 -22.99 5.60 4.61
CA MET A 1 -22.34 5.28 3.31
C MET A 1 -22.77 3.89 2.83
N ARG A 2 -22.96 3.67 1.51
CA ARG A 2 -23.30 2.36 0.93
C ARG A 2 -22.06 1.69 0.36
N ARG A 3 -22.08 0.36 0.20
CA ARG A 3 -20.94 -0.39 -0.32
C ARG A 3 -20.57 -0.06 -1.77
N ASN A 4 -21.50 0.44 -2.58
CA ASN A 4 -21.30 0.85 -3.97
C ASN A 4 -21.03 2.36 -4.13
N GLU A 5 -20.64 3.06 -3.08
CA GLU A 5 -20.35 4.48 -3.10
C GLU A 5 -18.86 4.76 -2.87
N ILE A 6 -18.31 5.66 -3.68
CA ILE A 6 -17.03 6.32 -3.43
C ILE A 6 -17.32 7.82 -3.38
N TRP A 7 -17.03 8.42 -2.22
CA TRP A 7 -17.14 9.85 -2.00
C TRP A 7 -15.79 10.50 -2.20
N ARG A 8 -15.72 11.68 -2.78
CA ARG A 8 -14.47 12.35 -3.11
C ARG A 8 -14.58 13.86 -2.97
N SER A 9 -13.46 14.49 -2.59
CA SER A 9 -13.29 15.93 -2.54
C SER A 9 -11.95 16.33 -3.17
N TYR A 10 -11.93 17.49 -3.80
CA TYR A 10 -10.77 18.07 -4.45
C TYR A 10 -10.43 19.41 -3.82
N GLY A 11 -9.16 19.69 -3.55
CA GLY A 11 -8.69 20.92 -2.94
C GLY A 11 -7.27 20.79 -2.40
N THR A 12 -6.76 21.84 -1.79
CA THR A 12 -5.38 21.90 -1.25
C THR A 12 -5.31 21.97 0.27
N GLU A 13 -6.42 22.24 0.94
CA GLU A 13 -6.50 22.25 2.40
C GLU A 13 -6.83 20.83 2.91
N TYR A 14 -5.88 19.92 2.79
CA TYR A 14 -6.09 18.46 2.89
C TYR A 14 -6.74 18.03 4.21
N LYS A 15 -6.33 18.63 5.32
CA LYS A 15 -6.90 18.34 6.64
C LYS A 15 -8.38 18.68 6.71
N GLU A 16 -8.73 19.92 6.38
CA GLU A 16 -10.11 20.40 6.42
C GLU A 16 -10.98 19.70 5.38
N MET A 17 -10.43 19.45 4.19
CA MET A 17 -11.08 18.69 3.14
C MET A 17 -11.42 17.27 3.61
N THR A 18 -10.51 16.60 4.30
CA THR A 18 -10.72 15.25 4.87
C THR A 18 -11.81 15.29 5.94
N LYS A 19 -11.77 16.24 6.89
CA LYS A 19 -12.81 16.39 7.93
C LYS A 19 -14.20 16.60 7.32
N LYS A 20 -14.30 17.49 6.33
CA LYS A 20 -15.56 17.76 5.64
C LYS A 20 -16.08 16.53 4.89
N LEU A 21 -15.21 15.82 4.19
CA LEU A 21 -15.57 14.60 3.47
C LEU A 21 -16.10 13.52 4.41
N LEU A 22 -15.46 13.33 5.58
CA LEU A 22 -15.92 12.39 6.62
C LEU A 22 -17.31 12.76 7.16
N LEU A 23 -17.59 14.05 7.33
CA LEU A 23 -18.90 14.52 7.75
C LEU A 23 -19.97 14.24 6.69
N GLU A 24 -19.71 14.63 5.44
CA GLU A 24 -20.64 14.53 4.32
C GLU A 24 -20.99 13.07 3.97
N CYS A 25 -20.01 12.16 4.05
CA CYS A 25 -20.24 10.74 3.76
C CYS A 25 -20.94 9.97 4.90
N GLY A 26 -21.20 10.60 6.04
CA GLY A 26 -21.87 9.98 7.19
C GLY A 26 -20.96 8.99 7.95
N PHE A 27 -19.66 9.23 7.99
CA PHE A 27 -18.69 8.37 8.69
C PHE A 27 -19.01 8.17 10.17
N GLU A 28 -19.55 9.21 10.82
CA GLU A 28 -19.92 9.16 12.24
C GLU A 28 -20.90 8.03 12.59
N GLU A 29 -21.81 7.70 11.67
CA GLU A 29 -22.81 6.64 11.88
C GLU A 29 -22.19 5.23 11.87
N MET A 30 -20.95 5.09 11.42
CA MET A 30 -20.22 3.83 11.34
C MET A 30 -19.31 3.59 12.54
N LEU A 31 -19.01 4.61 13.32
CA LEU A 31 -18.12 4.51 14.46
C LEU A 31 -18.72 3.65 15.60
N PRO A 32 -17.88 2.87 16.31
CA PRO A 32 -18.35 2.06 17.44
C PRO A 32 -18.87 2.97 18.57
N ALA A 33 -19.91 2.53 19.26
CA ALA A 33 -20.47 3.31 20.36
C ALA A 33 -19.44 3.53 21.49
N ILE A 34 -19.36 4.75 21.99
CA ILE A 34 -18.61 5.03 23.22
C ILE A 34 -19.53 4.62 24.39
N SER A 35 -19.21 3.50 25.04
CA SER A 35 -20.00 3.05 26.21
C SER A 35 -19.78 3.98 27.40
N SER A 36 -20.87 4.46 27.98
CA SER A 36 -20.86 5.23 29.24
C SER A 36 -20.51 4.39 30.47
N ASP A 37 -20.40 3.06 30.34
CA ASP A 37 -20.20 2.10 31.43
C ASP A 37 -18.88 1.32 31.28
N ALA A 38 -17.74 2.01 31.44
CA ALA A 38 -16.44 1.36 31.55
C ALA A 38 -16.21 0.73 32.95
N ALA A 39 -17.26 0.27 33.63
CA ALA A 39 -17.17 -0.26 34.99
C ALA A 39 -17.35 -1.79 35.13
N ALA A 40 -17.50 -2.57 34.07
CA ALA A 40 -17.57 -4.02 34.18
C ALA A 40 -17.33 -4.76 32.88
N SER A 41 -16.08 -5.09 32.56
CA SER A 41 -15.79 -6.34 31.83
C SER A 41 -14.39 -6.84 32.16
N ASN A 42 -14.33 -7.99 32.82
CA ASN A 42 -13.14 -8.81 33.00
C ASN A 42 -12.67 -9.34 31.64
N ALA A 43 -11.80 -8.61 30.98
CA ALA A 43 -11.00 -9.14 29.90
C ALA A 43 -9.57 -9.31 30.39
N SER A 44 -8.99 -10.47 30.14
CA SER A 44 -7.70 -10.94 30.64
C SER A 44 -6.56 -9.96 30.34
N ALA A 45 -5.97 -9.47 31.42
CA ALA A 45 -4.82 -8.60 31.43
C ALA A 45 -3.56 -9.32 30.92
N ALA A 46 -3.18 -9.18 29.68
CA ALA A 46 -1.83 -9.50 29.18
C ALA A 46 -1.52 -9.00 27.75
N SER A 47 -2.02 -7.86 27.28
CA SER A 47 -1.45 -7.23 26.09
C SER A 47 -1.76 -5.74 26.10
N LEU A 48 -0.77 -4.90 25.91
CA LEU A 48 -0.86 -3.43 25.80
C LEU A 48 -1.52 -2.68 26.99
N ALA A 49 -1.93 -3.35 28.01
CA ALA A 49 -2.67 -2.85 29.17
C ALA A 49 -1.86 -1.93 30.08
N SER A 50 -0.80 -1.33 29.65
CA SER A 50 -0.07 -0.41 30.51
C SER A 50 0.09 1.00 29.93
N ALA A 51 -0.66 1.33 28.92
CA ALA A 51 -0.67 2.69 28.41
C ALA A 51 -2.05 3.31 28.59
N ALA A 52 -2.24 3.84 29.81
CA ALA A 52 -3.20 4.87 30.15
C ALA A 52 -4.62 4.75 29.59
N SER A 53 -5.58 4.23 30.39
CA SER A 53 -6.90 4.82 30.59
C SER A 53 -7.46 5.70 29.44
N GLY A 54 -7.50 5.19 28.23
CA GLY A 54 -8.40 5.74 27.22
C GLY A 54 -9.74 5.02 27.44
N GLU A 55 -10.68 5.66 28.08
CA GLU A 55 -12.06 5.21 28.12
C GLU A 55 -12.59 5.24 26.68
N GLY A 56 -12.92 4.10 26.09
CA GLY A 56 -13.51 4.02 24.77
C GLY A 56 -12.81 3.04 23.81
N PRO A 57 -13.43 2.79 22.64
CA PRO A 57 -12.94 1.84 21.65
C PRO A 57 -11.59 2.27 21.04
N CYS A 58 -10.74 1.29 20.76
CA CYS A 58 -9.45 1.51 20.10
C CYS A 58 -9.64 1.71 18.60
N ILE A 59 -9.44 2.94 18.12
CA ILE A 59 -9.50 3.27 16.70
C ILE A 59 -8.09 3.22 16.10
N ALA A 60 -7.84 2.27 15.21
CA ALA A 60 -6.57 2.17 14.50
C ALA A 60 -6.63 2.89 13.16
N ILE A 61 -5.66 3.75 12.89
CA ILE A 61 -5.46 4.41 11.61
C ILE A 61 -4.23 3.78 10.95
N LYS A 62 -4.40 3.21 9.79
CA LYS A 62 -3.33 2.55 9.04
C LYS A 62 -2.99 3.33 7.76
N PRO A 63 -2.03 4.26 7.82
CA PRO A 63 -1.52 4.94 6.63
C PRO A 63 -0.72 3.99 5.72
N ASN A 64 -0.20 4.48 4.61
CA ASN A 64 0.83 3.82 3.83
C ASN A 64 2.16 4.56 4.03
N LEU A 65 3.10 3.94 4.75
CA LEU A 65 4.45 4.47 4.95
C LEU A 65 5.47 3.41 4.49
N VAL A 66 5.40 3.08 3.20
CA VAL A 66 6.21 2.00 2.60
C VAL A 66 7.70 2.24 2.77
N THR A 67 8.14 3.50 2.72
CA THR A 67 9.53 3.95 2.75
C THR A 67 9.65 5.28 3.51
N PRO A 68 10.84 5.65 4.05
CA PRO A 68 11.07 6.96 4.68
C PRO A 68 11.16 8.09 3.63
N SER A 69 10.02 8.45 3.04
CA SER A 69 9.93 9.46 1.98
C SER A 69 8.73 10.36 2.21
N PRO A 70 8.90 11.69 2.16
CA PRO A 70 7.78 12.62 2.28
C PRO A 70 6.68 12.36 1.25
N ALA A 71 5.42 12.59 1.64
CA ALA A 71 4.24 12.25 0.84
C ALA A 71 4.21 12.89 -0.56
N PHE A 72 4.78 14.08 -0.73
CA PHE A 72 4.83 14.76 -2.03
C PHE A 72 5.71 14.07 -3.08
N PHE A 73 6.48 13.04 -2.72
CA PHE A 73 7.16 12.16 -3.68
C PHE A 73 6.26 11.04 -4.23
N GLY A 74 5.01 10.93 -3.73
CA GLY A 74 4.01 10.02 -4.27
C GLY A 74 4.03 8.60 -3.72
N ALA A 75 4.79 8.32 -2.64
CA ALA A 75 4.93 6.98 -2.07
C ALA A 75 4.12 6.75 -0.80
N THR A 76 3.92 7.80 0.02
CA THR A 76 3.43 7.70 1.39
C THR A 76 2.21 8.59 1.62
N THR A 77 1.39 8.23 2.60
CA THR A 77 0.17 8.97 2.96
C THR A 77 0.52 10.34 3.53
N HIS A 78 -0.18 11.38 3.06
CA HIS A 78 -0.06 12.73 3.59
C HIS A 78 -0.49 12.78 5.05
N PRO A 79 0.36 13.28 5.97
CA PRO A 79 0.01 13.37 7.39
C PRO A 79 -1.21 14.27 7.63
N GLU A 80 -1.48 15.25 6.78
CA GLU A 80 -2.65 16.14 6.87
C GLU A 80 -3.97 15.38 6.71
N VAL A 81 -4.02 14.31 5.91
CA VAL A 81 -5.18 13.44 5.79
C VAL A 81 -5.44 12.74 7.12
N VAL A 82 -4.38 12.19 7.72
CA VAL A 82 -4.49 11.51 9.02
C VAL A 82 -4.81 12.50 10.13
N ALA A 83 -4.26 13.73 10.08
CA ALA A 83 -4.65 14.83 10.99
C ALA A 83 -6.15 15.11 10.94
N GLY A 84 -6.72 15.21 9.74
CA GLY A 84 -8.15 15.41 9.55
C GLY A 84 -9.00 14.29 10.14
N ILE A 85 -8.56 13.04 10.01
CA ILE A 85 -9.24 11.88 10.62
C ILE A 85 -9.16 11.97 12.15
N ILE A 86 -7.98 12.26 12.72
CA ILE A 86 -7.77 12.35 14.17
C ILE A 86 -8.62 13.48 14.76
N GLU A 87 -8.60 14.68 14.18
CA GLU A 87 -9.41 15.80 14.66
C GLU A 87 -10.91 15.46 14.61
N PHE A 88 -11.38 14.87 13.50
CA PHE A 88 -12.76 14.43 13.37
C PHE A 88 -13.19 13.49 14.50
N LEU A 89 -12.33 12.52 14.84
CA LEU A 89 -12.56 11.54 15.90
C LEU A 89 -12.53 12.19 17.29
N GLN A 90 -11.52 13.02 17.57
CA GLN A 90 -11.36 13.67 18.88
C GLN A 90 -12.50 14.67 19.16
N GLU A 91 -12.99 15.41 18.17
CA GLU A 91 -14.16 16.29 18.30
C GLU A 91 -15.44 15.51 18.71
N ARG A 92 -15.47 14.18 18.49
CA ARG A 92 -16.57 13.28 18.86
C ARG A 92 -16.28 12.42 20.09
N GLY A 93 -15.17 12.71 20.78
CA GLY A 93 -14.79 12.06 22.04
C GLY A 93 -14.01 10.76 21.89
N TYR A 94 -13.60 10.36 20.66
CA TYR A 94 -12.72 9.21 20.46
C TYR A 94 -11.27 9.63 20.69
N ASN A 95 -10.71 9.23 21.83
CA ASN A 95 -9.33 9.59 22.21
C ASN A 95 -8.37 8.41 22.22
N ASN A 96 -8.87 7.15 22.21
CA ASN A 96 -8.03 5.97 22.14
C ASN A 96 -7.69 5.65 20.68
N ILE A 97 -6.79 6.47 20.11
CA ILE A 97 -6.39 6.42 18.70
C ILE A 97 -4.95 5.91 18.60
N VAL A 98 -4.69 5.00 17.67
CA VAL A 98 -3.36 4.48 17.36
C VAL A 98 -3.09 4.57 15.85
N ILE A 99 -1.92 5.09 15.48
CA ILE A 99 -1.42 5.04 14.10
C ILE A 99 -0.54 3.80 13.99
N ALA A 100 -0.95 2.81 13.20
CA ALA A 100 -0.26 1.52 13.08
C ALA A 100 0.28 1.32 11.66
N GLU A 101 1.58 1.09 11.51
CA GLU A 101 2.22 0.82 10.23
C GLU A 101 3.46 -0.05 10.37
N GLY A 102 3.80 -0.75 9.28
CA GLY A 102 5.07 -1.44 9.08
C GLY A 102 5.53 -1.24 7.65
N SER A 103 6.62 -0.51 7.47
CA SER A 103 7.26 -0.25 6.18
C SER A 103 7.68 -1.55 5.48
N TRP A 104 8.11 -1.47 4.22
CA TRP A 104 8.62 -2.64 3.53
C TRP A 104 9.91 -3.18 4.22
N VAL A 105 10.31 -4.41 3.87
CA VAL A 105 11.36 -5.14 4.61
C VAL A 105 12.77 -4.56 4.48
N GLY A 106 13.00 -3.63 3.55
CA GLY A 106 14.27 -2.96 3.33
C GLY A 106 14.48 -1.69 4.16
N ASP A 107 13.38 -1.09 4.62
CA ASP A 107 13.38 0.14 5.39
C ASP A 107 12.98 -0.08 6.85
N LYS A 108 13.16 0.94 7.67
CA LYS A 108 12.76 0.94 9.07
C LYS A 108 11.53 1.82 9.26
N THR A 109 10.53 1.29 9.91
CA THR A 109 9.26 2.00 10.16
C THR A 109 9.44 3.22 11.06
N ASP A 110 10.36 3.18 12.03
CA ASP A 110 10.66 4.33 12.88
C ASP A 110 11.26 5.49 12.07
N GLU A 111 12.14 5.21 11.10
CA GLU A 111 12.62 6.21 10.16
C GLU A 111 11.49 6.75 9.27
N ALA A 112 10.57 5.88 8.80
CA ALA A 112 9.43 6.31 8.02
C ALA A 112 8.47 7.20 8.82
N PHE A 113 8.18 6.88 10.08
CA PHE A 113 7.40 7.76 10.95
C PHE A 113 8.04 9.14 11.13
N GLU A 114 9.36 9.20 11.24
CA GLU A 114 10.09 10.46 11.39
C GLU A 114 10.06 11.28 10.09
N TYR A 115 10.55 10.70 8.98
CA TYR A 115 10.69 11.42 7.71
C TYR A 115 9.34 11.80 7.08
N CYS A 116 8.28 11.03 7.31
CA CYS A 116 6.93 11.36 6.83
C CYS A 116 6.16 12.30 7.79
N GLY A 117 6.76 12.77 8.88
CA GLY A 117 6.15 13.74 9.80
C GLY A 117 5.16 13.16 10.82
N TYR A 118 5.07 11.82 10.94
CA TYR A 118 4.09 11.17 11.81
C TYR A 118 4.45 11.23 13.29
N ASN A 119 5.75 11.35 13.64
CA ASN A 119 6.15 11.55 15.04
C ASN A 119 5.64 12.90 15.56
N SER A 120 5.79 13.97 14.77
CA SER A 120 5.24 15.30 15.12
C SER A 120 3.72 15.26 15.18
N LEU A 121 3.07 14.65 14.19
CA LEU A 121 1.62 14.47 14.18
C LEU A 121 1.12 13.77 15.44
N ALA A 122 1.72 12.66 15.82
CA ALA A 122 1.32 11.90 17.00
C ALA A 122 1.52 12.69 18.30
N HIS A 123 2.62 13.43 18.40
CA HIS A 123 2.89 14.30 19.53
C HIS A 123 1.84 15.43 19.65
N ASP A 124 1.54 16.12 18.55
CA ASP A 124 0.65 17.28 18.54
C ASP A 124 -0.80 16.93 18.87
N TYR A 125 -1.24 15.73 18.44
CA TYR A 125 -2.60 15.24 18.72
C TYR A 125 -2.68 14.30 19.93
N GLY A 126 -1.57 13.97 20.59
CA GLY A 126 -1.55 13.08 21.74
C GLY A 126 -1.97 11.64 21.42
N VAL A 127 -1.76 11.17 20.19
CA VAL A 127 -2.09 9.81 19.75
C VAL A 127 -0.87 8.88 19.78
N LYS A 128 -1.11 7.58 19.77
CA LYS A 128 -0.04 6.58 19.84
C LYS A 128 0.45 6.20 18.45
N ILE A 129 1.74 5.86 18.35
CA ILE A 129 2.34 5.21 17.18
C ILE A 129 2.65 3.75 17.51
N LEU A 130 2.34 2.85 16.59
CA LEU A 130 2.62 1.42 16.67
C LEU A 130 3.42 0.98 15.46
N ASP A 131 4.69 0.65 15.68
CA ASP A 131 5.57 0.06 14.68
C ASP A 131 5.33 -1.46 14.59
N THR A 132 4.59 -1.88 13.58
CA THR A 132 4.22 -3.28 13.39
C THR A 132 5.38 -4.15 12.88
N GLN A 133 6.50 -3.58 12.44
CA GLN A 133 7.73 -4.36 12.18
C GLN A 133 8.31 -4.98 13.45
N LYS A 134 8.07 -4.35 14.61
CA LYS A 134 8.50 -4.83 15.93
C LYS A 134 7.50 -5.80 16.57
N GLU A 135 6.30 -5.93 15.97
CA GLU A 135 5.24 -6.77 16.46
C GLU A 135 5.45 -8.25 16.14
N LYS A 136 4.99 -9.10 17.06
CA LYS A 136 4.94 -10.55 16.82
C LYS A 136 3.69 -10.90 16.01
N GLY A 137 3.89 -11.73 14.99
CA GLY A 137 2.77 -12.33 14.28
C GLY A 137 2.15 -13.51 15.02
N GLU A 138 0.90 -13.76 14.74
CA GLU A 138 0.25 -15.03 15.07
C GLU A 138 -0.40 -15.61 13.79
N LYS A 139 -0.53 -16.91 13.79
CA LYS A 139 -1.07 -17.66 12.69
C LYS A 139 -2.60 -17.52 12.65
N VAL A 140 -3.13 -17.04 11.52
CA VAL A 140 -4.56 -16.89 11.27
C VAL A 140 -4.91 -17.66 9.99
N ASP A 141 -5.97 -18.45 10.02
CA ASP A 141 -6.53 -19.05 8.82
C ASP A 141 -7.32 -18.00 8.03
N CYS A 142 -6.80 -17.67 6.86
CA CYS A 142 -7.39 -16.72 5.93
C CYS A 142 -8.03 -17.49 4.74
N ALA A 143 -9.16 -18.13 4.97
CA ALA A 143 -9.89 -18.96 3.99
C ALA A 143 -9.01 -20.09 3.39
N GLY A 144 -8.41 -20.90 4.25
CA GLY A 144 -7.57 -22.04 3.86
C GLY A 144 -6.11 -21.67 3.54
N VAL A 145 -5.71 -20.43 3.77
CA VAL A 145 -4.32 -20.00 3.72
C VAL A 145 -3.91 -19.45 5.10
N ASP A 146 -2.99 -20.15 5.74
CA ASP A 146 -2.44 -19.70 7.02
C ASP A 146 -1.47 -18.55 6.81
N LEU A 147 -1.77 -17.37 7.36
CA LEU A 147 -0.94 -16.18 7.32
C LEU A 147 -0.58 -15.71 8.74
N ASN A 148 0.61 -15.16 8.91
CA ASN A 148 1.00 -14.54 10.18
C ASN A 148 0.59 -13.06 10.17
N ILE A 149 -0.36 -12.70 11.04
CA ILE A 149 -0.87 -11.34 11.22
C ILE A 149 -0.30 -10.79 12.54
N CYS A 150 0.05 -9.51 12.59
CA CYS A 150 0.50 -8.86 13.81
C CYS A 150 -0.56 -8.96 14.90
N LYS A 151 -0.14 -9.32 16.13
CA LYS A 151 -1.07 -9.58 17.24
C LYS A 151 -1.90 -8.37 17.62
N CYS A 152 -1.35 -7.17 17.47
CA CYS A 152 -2.03 -5.92 17.76
C CYS A 152 -3.33 -5.70 16.98
N VAL A 153 -3.50 -6.36 15.81
CA VAL A 153 -4.73 -6.23 15.02
C VAL A 153 -5.98 -6.67 15.77
N LYS A 154 -5.85 -7.58 16.74
CA LYS A 154 -6.97 -8.03 17.58
C LYS A 154 -7.43 -6.99 18.61
N ASP A 155 -6.58 -6.02 18.91
CA ASP A 155 -6.86 -4.98 19.88
C ASP A 155 -7.52 -3.75 19.22
N PHE A 156 -7.73 -3.78 17.91
CA PHE A 156 -8.41 -2.72 17.16
C PHE A 156 -9.91 -2.97 17.14
N ASP A 157 -10.69 -2.09 17.75
CA ASP A 157 -12.15 -2.14 17.70
C ASP A 157 -12.70 -1.58 16.38
N PHE A 158 -11.93 -0.68 15.75
CA PHE A 158 -12.24 -0.10 14.45
C PHE A 158 -10.96 0.22 13.67
N LEU A 159 -10.88 -0.22 12.43
CA LEU A 159 -9.71 -0.05 11.58
C LEU A 159 -10.01 0.86 10.38
N ILE A 160 -9.34 2.01 10.34
CA ILE A 160 -9.37 2.97 9.23
C ILE A 160 -8.14 2.72 8.35
N ASN A 161 -8.36 2.26 7.13
CA ASN A 161 -7.33 2.06 6.13
C ASN A 161 -7.10 3.36 5.35
N VAL A 162 -5.87 3.89 5.35
CA VAL A 162 -5.54 5.14 4.64
C VAL A 162 -4.45 4.88 3.58
N PRO A 163 -4.80 4.17 2.48
CA PRO A 163 -3.86 3.88 1.41
C PRO A 163 -3.57 5.11 0.55
N VAL A 164 -2.39 5.11 -0.10
CA VAL A 164 -2.12 5.97 -1.26
C VAL A 164 -2.59 5.26 -2.52
N LEU A 165 -3.28 5.98 -3.40
CA LEU A 165 -3.55 5.53 -4.76
C LEU A 165 -2.28 5.71 -5.58
N LYS A 166 -1.60 4.61 -5.90
CA LYS A 166 -0.34 4.63 -6.66
C LYS A 166 -0.13 3.36 -7.47
N GLY A 167 0.80 3.44 -8.41
CA GLY A 167 1.29 2.29 -9.17
C GLY A 167 2.11 1.32 -8.31
N HIS A 168 2.44 0.19 -8.93
CA HIS A 168 3.35 -0.80 -8.35
C HIS A 168 3.93 -1.68 -9.45
N CYS A 169 5.23 -1.83 -9.44
CA CYS A 169 5.98 -2.56 -10.46
C CYS A 169 5.49 -4.00 -10.70
N GLN A 170 5.12 -4.76 -9.65
CA GLN A 170 4.71 -6.16 -9.77
C GLN A 170 3.20 -6.40 -9.73
N THR A 171 2.46 -5.61 -8.96
CA THR A 171 1.01 -5.78 -8.77
C THR A 171 0.18 -4.73 -9.50
N HIS A 172 0.84 -3.91 -10.32
CA HIS A 172 0.31 -2.80 -11.12
C HIS A 172 -0.28 -1.65 -10.31
N ILE A 173 -0.99 -1.95 -9.24
CA ILE A 173 -1.56 -0.95 -8.34
C ILE A 173 -1.21 -1.22 -6.87
N THR A 174 -1.21 -0.18 -6.08
CA THR A 174 -1.30 -0.20 -4.62
C THR A 174 -2.46 0.68 -4.21
N CYS A 175 -3.43 0.11 -3.49
CA CYS A 175 -4.47 0.88 -2.80
C CYS A 175 -5.02 0.08 -1.60
N ALA A 176 -6.33 -0.09 -1.48
CA ALA A 176 -7.00 -0.55 -0.27
C ALA A 176 -6.59 -1.97 0.17
N LEU A 177 -6.67 -2.96 -0.73
CA LEU A 177 -6.40 -4.36 -0.39
C LEU A 177 -4.93 -4.59 0.00
N LYS A 178 -4.01 -4.03 -0.80
CA LYS A 178 -2.57 -4.26 -0.60
C LYS A 178 -2.01 -3.52 0.62
N ASN A 179 -2.62 -2.39 1.01
CA ASN A 179 -2.16 -1.61 2.15
C ASN A 179 -2.16 -2.40 3.46
N MET A 180 -3.01 -3.43 3.60
CA MET A 180 -3.05 -4.32 4.78
C MET A 180 -1.74 -5.07 5.02
N LYS A 181 -0.83 -5.17 4.04
CA LYS A 181 0.51 -5.76 4.22
C LYS A 181 1.35 -5.06 5.29
N GLY A 182 1.07 -3.81 5.64
CA GLY A 182 1.71 -3.13 6.76
C GLY A 182 1.37 -3.73 8.14
N LEU A 183 0.37 -4.60 8.24
CA LEU A 183 -0.06 -5.25 9.49
C LEU A 183 0.39 -6.72 9.60
N ILE A 184 1.42 -7.11 8.86
CA ILE A 184 2.07 -8.42 8.96
C ILE A 184 3.57 -8.28 9.25
N PRO A 185 4.19 -9.22 9.97
CA PRO A 185 5.63 -9.15 10.29
C PRO A 185 6.50 -9.29 9.03
N ASN A 186 7.74 -8.80 9.12
CA ASN A 186 8.69 -8.82 7.99
C ASN A 186 8.96 -10.23 7.41
N SER A 187 8.93 -11.26 8.24
CA SER A 187 9.06 -12.65 7.78
C SER A 187 7.91 -13.04 6.83
N GLU A 188 6.69 -12.60 7.15
CA GLU A 188 5.52 -12.87 6.33
C GLU A 188 5.50 -12.02 5.05
N LYS A 189 5.96 -10.76 5.13
CA LYS A 189 6.15 -9.93 3.92
C LYS A 189 7.07 -10.60 2.92
N ARG A 190 8.19 -11.20 3.38
CA ARG A 190 9.09 -11.98 2.51
C ARG A 190 8.43 -13.24 1.97
N ARG A 191 7.66 -13.94 2.81
CA ARG A 191 6.95 -15.16 2.39
C ARG A 191 5.92 -14.88 1.29
N PHE A 192 5.26 -13.73 1.29
CA PHE A 192 4.33 -13.33 0.23
C PHE A 192 4.97 -13.37 -1.17
N HIS A 193 6.24 -12.97 -1.28
CA HIS A 193 6.95 -13.04 -2.56
C HIS A 193 7.17 -14.48 -3.05
N THR A 194 7.37 -15.45 -2.14
CA THR A 194 7.51 -16.87 -2.50
C THR A 194 6.17 -17.55 -2.80
N MET A 195 5.04 -16.95 -2.40
CA MET A 195 3.70 -17.46 -2.66
C MET A 195 3.08 -16.86 -3.94
N GLY A 196 3.77 -15.92 -4.58
CA GLY A 196 3.18 -15.04 -5.60
C GLY A 196 2.24 -14.03 -4.94
N LEU A 197 2.52 -12.75 -5.09
CA LEU A 197 1.90 -11.65 -4.31
C LEU A 197 0.37 -11.62 -4.34
N HIS A 198 -0.26 -11.93 -5.46
CA HIS A 198 -1.69 -11.77 -5.66
C HIS A 198 -2.52 -12.63 -4.71
N LYS A 199 -2.21 -13.93 -4.60
CA LYS A 199 -2.96 -14.84 -3.74
C LYS A 199 -2.91 -14.43 -2.27
N PRO A 200 -1.73 -14.24 -1.64
CA PRO A 200 -1.69 -13.90 -0.22
C PRO A 200 -2.24 -12.49 0.08
N ILE A 201 -2.18 -11.51 -0.85
CA ILE A 201 -2.83 -10.21 -0.68
C ILE A 201 -4.34 -10.37 -0.55
N ALA A 202 -4.97 -11.14 -1.43
CA ALA A 202 -6.41 -11.39 -1.37
C ALA A 202 -6.80 -12.09 -0.06
N HIS A 203 -6.10 -13.17 0.30
CA HIS A 203 -6.36 -13.94 1.51
C HIS A 203 -6.12 -13.14 2.80
N LEU A 204 -5.14 -12.21 2.81
CA LEU A 204 -4.88 -11.35 3.96
C LEU A 204 -6.10 -10.51 4.33
N ASN A 205 -6.85 -10.04 3.35
CA ASN A 205 -8.06 -9.25 3.58
C ASN A 205 -9.27 -10.08 4.09
N VAL A 206 -9.15 -11.40 4.19
CA VAL A 206 -10.06 -12.23 4.98
C VAL A 206 -9.73 -12.12 6.47
N GLY A 207 -8.43 -12.11 6.80
CA GLY A 207 -7.95 -12.03 8.19
C GLY A 207 -7.90 -10.62 8.77
N ILE A 208 -7.76 -9.60 7.92
CA ILE A 208 -7.72 -8.17 8.32
C ILE A 208 -8.75 -7.43 7.48
N LYS A 209 -9.85 -7.01 8.11
CA LYS A 209 -10.93 -6.27 7.43
C LYS A 209 -10.93 -4.83 7.92
N PRO A 210 -10.61 -3.86 7.07
CA PRO A 210 -10.83 -2.47 7.41
C PRO A 210 -12.34 -2.18 7.49
N ASP A 211 -12.73 -1.37 8.46
CA ASP A 211 -14.12 -0.92 8.64
C ASP A 211 -14.42 0.29 7.75
N PHE A 212 -13.39 1.10 7.49
CA PHE A 212 -13.48 2.29 6.67
C PHE A 212 -12.20 2.56 5.89
N ILE A 213 -12.30 3.21 4.74
CA ILE A 213 -11.18 3.49 3.85
C ILE A 213 -11.17 4.98 3.52
N VAL A 214 -10.03 5.63 3.73
CA VAL A 214 -9.76 7.01 3.29
C VAL A 214 -8.60 7.00 2.32
N ILE A 215 -8.87 7.16 1.04
CA ILE A 215 -7.86 7.04 0.00
C ILE A 215 -7.17 8.38 -0.20
N ASP A 216 -5.88 8.40 0.02
CA ASP A 216 -5.02 9.51 -0.35
C ASP A 216 -4.73 9.44 -1.86
N HIS A 217 -5.37 10.32 -2.61
CA HIS A 217 -5.14 10.57 -4.03
C HIS A 217 -4.70 12.02 -4.26
N ILE A 218 -4.00 12.59 -3.27
CA ILE A 218 -3.45 13.95 -3.36
C ILE A 218 -2.27 13.95 -4.32
N CYS A 219 -1.33 13.03 -4.09
CA CYS A 219 -0.13 12.88 -4.89
C CYS A 219 0.30 11.41 -4.85
N GLY A 220 0.33 10.74 -5.99
CA GLY A 220 0.76 9.35 -6.10
C GLY A 220 1.69 9.16 -7.29
N ASP A 221 2.74 8.34 -7.13
CA ASP A 221 3.46 7.85 -8.29
C ASP A 221 2.62 6.74 -8.94
N LEU A 222 2.15 6.98 -10.16
CA LEU A 222 1.25 6.05 -10.84
C LEU A 222 1.97 4.89 -11.52
N SER A 223 3.29 4.82 -11.41
CA SER A 223 4.13 3.78 -12.00
C SER A 223 4.83 2.92 -10.95
N PHE A 224 5.31 3.53 -9.85
CA PHE A 224 6.17 2.89 -8.87
C PHE A 224 5.68 3.05 -7.43
N GLU A 225 5.91 2.04 -6.61
CA GLU A 225 5.50 2.01 -5.21
C GLU A 225 6.35 2.88 -4.28
N GLU A 226 7.60 3.17 -4.66
CA GLU A 226 8.56 3.95 -3.86
C GLU A 226 8.53 5.46 -4.18
N GLY A 227 7.72 5.87 -5.15
CA GLY A 227 7.60 7.26 -5.57
C GLY A 227 8.74 7.71 -6.50
N GLY A 228 8.80 9.02 -6.74
CA GLY A 228 9.83 9.64 -7.59
C GLY A 228 9.25 10.35 -8.81
N ASN A 229 8.08 9.91 -9.31
CA ASN A 229 7.37 10.54 -10.42
C ASN A 229 5.94 10.92 -9.99
N PRO A 230 5.78 11.83 -9.03
CA PRO A 230 4.49 12.13 -8.43
C PRO A 230 3.52 12.77 -9.43
N VAL A 231 2.29 12.31 -9.43
CA VAL A 231 1.17 12.91 -10.15
C VAL A 231 0.22 13.52 -9.13
N THR A 232 0.16 14.85 -9.09
CA THR A 232 -0.70 15.57 -8.16
C THR A 232 -2.13 15.61 -8.67
N ARG A 233 -3.08 15.22 -7.82
CA ARG A 233 -4.53 15.22 -8.07
C ARG A 233 -5.31 16.02 -7.04
N ASN A 234 -4.71 16.33 -5.90
CA ASN A 234 -5.34 17.10 -4.81
C ASN A 234 -6.72 16.52 -4.42
N CYS A 235 -6.83 15.21 -4.35
CA CYS A 235 -8.08 14.50 -4.11
C CYS A 235 -7.96 13.59 -2.89
N VAL A 236 -9.00 13.58 -2.05
CA VAL A 236 -9.20 12.56 -1.01
C VAL A 236 -10.50 11.85 -1.31
N MET A 237 -10.52 10.53 -1.15
CA MET A 237 -11.72 9.73 -1.37
C MET A 237 -12.03 8.88 -0.15
N THR A 238 -13.31 8.49 0.02
CA THR A 238 -13.72 7.55 1.08
C THR A 238 -14.60 6.45 0.52
N ALA A 239 -14.49 5.25 1.10
CA ALA A 239 -15.27 4.08 0.74
C ALA A 239 -15.32 3.07 1.90
N VAL A 240 -16.13 2.02 1.74
CA VAL A 240 -16.21 0.89 2.70
C VAL A 240 -15.90 -0.47 2.06
N ASP A 241 -15.89 -0.57 0.73
CA ASP A 241 -15.60 -1.79 0.02
C ASP A 241 -14.20 -1.74 -0.62
N PRO A 242 -13.21 -2.47 -0.09
CA PRO A 242 -11.84 -2.41 -0.59
C PRO A 242 -11.68 -3.02 -2.01
N VAL A 243 -12.55 -3.95 -2.40
CA VAL A 243 -12.53 -4.54 -3.74
C VAL A 243 -13.04 -3.54 -4.76
N LEU A 244 -14.15 -2.84 -4.44
CA LEU A 244 -14.70 -1.77 -5.28
C LEU A 244 -13.68 -0.65 -5.48
N VAL A 245 -12.99 -0.25 -4.40
CA VAL A 245 -11.93 0.77 -4.46
C VAL A 245 -10.83 0.34 -5.43
N ASP A 246 -10.26 -0.86 -5.25
CA ASP A 246 -9.14 -1.30 -6.08
C ASP A 246 -9.58 -1.56 -7.53
N SER A 247 -10.84 -1.99 -7.77
CA SER A 247 -11.42 -2.08 -9.12
C SER A 247 -11.54 -0.71 -9.79
N TYR A 248 -12.00 0.29 -9.04
CA TYR A 248 -12.07 1.67 -9.53
C TYR A 248 -10.67 2.21 -9.83
N VAL A 249 -9.68 1.93 -8.98
CA VAL A 249 -8.27 2.30 -9.22
C VAL A 249 -7.71 1.62 -10.47
N CYS A 250 -8.02 0.33 -10.71
CA CYS A 250 -7.67 -0.34 -11.96
C CYS A 250 -8.21 0.44 -13.17
N SER A 251 -9.49 0.76 -13.15
CA SER A 251 -10.14 1.54 -14.22
C SER A 251 -9.49 2.92 -14.42
N LEU A 252 -9.20 3.65 -13.34
CA LEU A 252 -8.53 4.95 -13.40
C LEU A 252 -7.14 4.87 -14.04
N LEU A 253 -6.37 3.83 -13.70
CA LEU A 253 -5.01 3.63 -14.21
C LEU A 253 -5.00 2.87 -15.55
N GLY A 254 -6.17 2.53 -16.09
CA GLY A 254 -6.35 1.86 -17.36
C GLY A 254 -5.93 0.38 -17.37
N TYR A 255 -6.01 -0.31 -16.23
CA TYR A 255 -5.80 -1.75 -16.13
C TYR A 255 -7.13 -2.49 -16.22
N GLU A 256 -7.10 -3.63 -16.89
CA GLU A 256 -8.18 -4.62 -16.80
C GLU A 256 -8.05 -5.42 -15.49
N LEU A 257 -9.15 -5.96 -14.97
CA LEU A 257 -9.14 -6.68 -13.68
C LEU A 257 -8.29 -7.95 -13.69
N ASP A 258 -8.14 -8.60 -14.84
CA ASP A 258 -7.29 -9.79 -14.99
C ASP A 258 -5.79 -9.46 -14.96
N GLU A 259 -5.41 -8.22 -15.25
CA GLU A 259 -4.05 -7.72 -15.07
C GLU A 259 -3.71 -7.49 -13.57
N VAL A 260 -4.73 -7.41 -12.70
CA VAL A 260 -4.57 -7.23 -11.24
C VAL A 260 -5.28 -8.36 -10.48
N PRO A 261 -4.80 -9.61 -10.57
CA PRO A 261 -5.53 -10.81 -10.15
C PRO A 261 -5.99 -10.82 -8.69
N TYR A 262 -5.31 -10.11 -7.77
CA TYR A 262 -5.70 -10.12 -6.36
C TYR A 262 -7.07 -9.46 -6.13
N VAL A 263 -7.52 -8.55 -7.00
CA VAL A 263 -8.83 -7.90 -6.91
C VAL A 263 -9.93 -8.93 -7.14
N GLY A 264 -9.88 -9.65 -8.26
CA GLY A 264 -10.86 -10.71 -8.57
C GLY A 264 -10.77 -11.91 -7.61
N LEU A 265 -9.60 -12.18 -7.03
CA LEU A 265 -9.46 -13.19 -5.97
C LEU A 265 -10.14 -12.74 -4.68
N ALA A 266 -10.01 -11.47 -4.28
CA ALA A 266 -10.66 -10.91 -3.11
C ALA A 266 -12.19 -10.93 -3.24
N GLU A 267 -12.72 -10.63 -4.43
CA GLU A 267 -14.14 -10.78 -4.72
C GLU A 267 -14.61 -12.22 -4.55
N LYS A 268 -13.91 -13.21 -5.12
CA LYS A 268 -14.23 -14.64 -4.96
C LYS A 268 -14.21 -15.11 -3.51
N LEU A 269 -13.42 -14.46 -2.66
CA LEU A 269 -13.38 -14.70 -1.20
C LEU A 269 -14.50 -13.97 -0.44
N GLY A 270 -15.37 -13.23 -1.12
CA GLY A 270 -16.50 -12.53 -0.52
C GLY A 270 -16.14 -11.27 0.27
N ILE A 271 -14.97 -10.67 -0.01
CA ILE A 271 -14.49 -9.46 0.67
C ILE A 271 -15.28 -8.23 0.21
N GLY A 272 -15.57 -8.13 -1.09
CA GLY A 272 -16.30 -7.04 -1.70
C GLY A 272 -16.76 -7.37 -3.11
N SER A 273 -17.10 -6.34 -3.90
CA SER A 273 -17.51 -6.48 -5.30
C SER A 273 -16.61 -5.71 -6.24
N SER A 274 -16.20 -6.33 -7.34
CA SER A 274 -15.45 -5.69 -8.42
C SER A 274 -16.34 -5.03 -9.48
N ASP A 275 -17.65 -5.18 -9.36
CA ASP A 275 -18.62 -4.64 -10.33
C ASP A 275 -18.76 -3.12 -10.18
N LEU A 276 -18.32 -2.40 -11.20
CA LEU A 276 -18.41 -0.94 -11.29
C LEU A 276 -19.71 -0.46 -11.95
N SER A 277 -20.60 -1.34 -12.42
CA SER A 277 -21.82 -0.94 -13.14
C SER A 277 -22.76 -0.08 -12.32
N ASP A 278 -22.82 -0.33 -11.00
CA ASP A 278 -23.64 0.41 -10.04
C ASP A 278 -22.82 1.38 -9.18
N LEU A 279 -21.56 1.61 -9.52
CA LEU A 279 -20.69 2.54 -8.79
C LEU A 279 -21.26 3.95 -8.80
N ARG A 280 -21.38 4.53 -7.61
CA ARG A 280 -21.78 5.92 -7.42
C ARG A 280 -20.57 6.75 -6.96
N LEU A 281 -20.07 7.59 -7.85
CA LEU A 281 -19.04 8.59 -7.52
C LEU A 281 -19.74 9.88 -7.06
N ILE A 282 -19.53 10.25 -5.80
CA ILE A 282 -20.17 11.43 -5.18
C ILE A 282 -19.07 12.46 -4.89
N THR A 283 -19.11 13.58 -5.57
CA THR A 283 -18.18 14.69 -5.35
C THR A 283 -18.78 15.68 -4.37
N CYS A 284 -18.13 15.91 -3.23
CA CYS A 284 -18.55 16.85 -2.21
C CYS A 284 -18.05 18.27 -2.50
N GLU A 285 -16.79 18.38 -2.97
CA GLU A 285 -16.16 19.67 -3.21
C GLU A 285 -15.15 19.59 -4.35
N GLY A 286 -14.99 20.70 -5.07
CA GLY A 286 -14.04 20.83 -6.18
C GLY A 286 -14.48 20.13 -7.46
N GLU A 287 -13.65 20.23 -8.49
CA GLU A 287 -13.92 19.65 -9.80
C GLU A 287 -13.01 18.44 -10.06
N PRO A 288 -13.57 17.32 -10.58
CA PRO A 288 -12.76 16.17 -10.98
C PRO A 288 -11.72 16.55 -12.02
N GLN A 289 -10.50 16.10 -11.81
CA GLN A 289 -9.45 16.16 -12.81
C GLN A 289 -9.51 14.88 -13.64
N GLU A 290 -9.70 15.03 -14.95
CA GLU A 290 -9.72 13.92 -15.89
C GLU A 290 -8.31 13.58 -16.37
N ASP A 291 -8.16 12.41 -16.97
CA ASP A 291 -6.95 11.85 -17.59
C ASP A 291 -5.75 11.62 -16.66
N LEU A 292 -5.51 10.37 -16.34
CA LEU A 292 -4.28 9.90 -15.71
C LEU A 292 -3.26 9.49 -16.80
N PRO A 293 -1.95 9.71 -16.55
CA PRO A 293 -0.92 9.31 -17.50
C PRO A 293 -0.93 7.80 -17.73
N ALA A 294 -0.50 7.39 -18.92
CA ALA A 294 -0.45 5.99 -19.32
C ALA A 294 0.48 5.15 -18.43
N ARG A 295 0.21 3.86 -18.40
CA ARG A 295 0.95 2.82 -17.68
C ARG A 295 2.36 2.66 -18.23
N LYS A 296 3.39 3.10 -17.53
CA LYS A 296 4.79 2.96 -18.00
C LYS A 296 5.36 1.56 -17.78
N VAL A 297 5.01 0.90 -16.67
CA VAL A 297 5.58 -0.41 -16.30
C VAL A 297 5.33 -1.48 -17.37
N LEU A 298 4.14 -1.50 -17.99
CA LEU A 298 3.81 -2.46 -19.05
C LEU A 298 4.61 -2.24 -20.34
N ASP A 299 5.10 -1.03 -20.56
CA ASP A 299 5.85 -0.70 -21.78
C ASP A 299 7.22 -1.39 -21.86
N VAL A 300 7.78 -1.82 -20.74
CA VAL A 300 9.12 -2.44 -20.66
C VAL A 300 9.09 -3.84 -20.05
N SER A 301 7.98 -4.26 -19.45
CA SER A 301 7.86 -5.53 -18.74
C SER A 301 8.03 -6.75 -19.67
N TYR A 302 7.79 -6.61 -20.97
CA TYR A 302 8.03 -7.68 -21.95
C TYR A 302 9.49 -8.13 -22.01
N ALA A 303 10.43 -7.25 -21.64
CA ALA A 303 11.86 -7.55 -21.60
C ALA A 303 12.29 -8.30 -20.33
N VAL A 304 11.40 -8.45 -19.35
CA VAL A 304 11.71 -9.05 -18.05
C VAL A 304 11.25 -10.50 -17.98
N ASP A 305 12.12 -11.38 -17.48
CA ASP A 305 11.79 -12.76 -17.09
C ASP A 305 11.74 -12.84 -15.57
N ASP A 306 10.55 -12.49 -15.02
CA ASP A 306 10.32 -12.44 -13.58
C ASP A 306 9.91 -13.81 -13.04
N VAL A 307 10.72 -14.34 -12.12
CA VAL A 307 10.38 -15.56 -11.36
C VAL A 307 10.61 -15.31 -9.87
N ASP A 308 9.53 -15.03 -9.15
CA ASP A 308 9.55 -14.74 -7.70
C ASP A 308 10.50 -13.58 -7.32
N SER A 309 10.51 -12.50 -8.10
CA SER A 309 11.32 -11.34 -7.77
C SER A 309 10.78 -10.60 -6.54
N CYS A 310 11.65 -9.91 -5.82
CA CYS A 310 11.22 -8.96 -4.80
C CYS A 310 11.02 -7.58 -5.43
N SER A 311 10.03 -6.83 -4.93
CA SER A 311 9.67 -5.50 -5.43
C SER A 311 10.86 -4.56 -5.49
N ALA A 312 11.77 -4.62 -4.51
CA ALA A 312 12.98 -3.80 -4.49
C ALA A 312 13.87 -3.99 -5.73
N CYS A 313 14.08 -5.23 -6.18
CA CYS A 313 14.85 -5.48 -7.40
C CYS A 313 14.07 -5.09 -8.65
N TYR A 314 12.77 -5.39 -8.68
CA TYR A 314 11.93 -5.08 -9.83
C TYR A 314 11.76 -3.56 -10.00
N GLY A 315 11.55 -2.83 -8.88
CA GLY A 315 11.37 -1.37 -8.86
C GLY A 315 12.58 -0.61 -9.40
N VAL A 316 13.80 -1.05 -9.08
CA VAL A 316 15.03 -0.42 -9.63
C VAL A 316 15.36 -0.87 -11.06
N LEU A 317 14.84 -2.02 -11.50
CA LEU A 317 15.03 -2.50 -12.87
C LEU A 317 14.20 -1.68 -13.87
N ILE A 318 12.93 -1.43 -13.58
CA ILE A 318 12.02 -0.78 -14.52
C ILE A 318 12.50 0.60 -15.00
N PRO A 319 12.92 1.54 -14.13
CA PRO A 319 13.46 2.83 -14.58
C PRO A 319 14.69 2.69 -15.48
N ALA A 320 15.57 1.73 -15.17
CA ALA A 320 16.73 1.46 -16.03
C ALA A 320 16.30 0.97 -17.43
N LEU A 321 15.25 0.13 -17.52
CA LEU A 321 14.73 -0.34 -18.79
C LEU A 321 14.02 0.76 -19.58
N GLU A 322 13.32 1.68 -18.93
CA GLU A 322 12.69 2.84 -19.59
C GLU A 322 13.76 3.71 -20.27
N ARG A 323 14.86 4.01 -19.57
CA ARG A 323 16.00 4.75 -20.15
C ARG A 323 16.58 4.04 -21.36
N LEU A 324 16.75 2.71 -21.29
CA LEU A 324 17.24 1.90 -22.43
C LEU A 324 16.27 1.89 -23.59
N LYS A 325 14.97 1.89 -23.34
CA LYS A 325 13.93 1.98 -24.36
C LYS A 325 13.94 3.34 -25.07
N GLU A 326 14.07 4.44 -24.33
CA GLU A 326 14.21 5.79 -24.90
C GLU A 326 15.44 5.92 -25.79
N GLU A 327 16.52 5.18 -25.49
CA GLU A 327 17.74 5.13 -26.32
C GLU A 327 17.66 4.11 -27.47
N GLY A 328 16.55 3.37 -27.61
CA GLY A 328 16.41 2.34 -28.63
C GLY A 328 17.33 1.12 -28.44
N LEU A 329 17.72 0.84 -27.19
CA LEU A 329 18.62 -0.24 -26.82
C LEU A 329 17.92 -1.45 -26.22
N LEU A 330 16.71 -1.30 -25.69
CA LEU A 330 16.00 -2.35 -24.95
C LEU A 330 15.74 -3.60 -25.81
N ASP A 331 15.31 -3.42 -27.05
CA ASP A 331 15.01 -4.52 -27.97
C ASP A 331 16.25 -5.29 -28.47
N LYS A 332 17.44 -4.81 -28.15
CA LYS A 332 18.71 -5.51 -28.44
C LYS A 332 19.11 -6.47 -27.32
N LEU A 333 18.43 -6.43 -26.18
CA LEU A 333 18.69 -7.27 -25.04
C LEU A 333 17.88 -8.59 -25.14
N PRO A 334 18.44 -9.72 -24.66
CA PRO A 334 17.61 -10.88 -24.35
C PRO A 334 16.69 -10.56 -23.20
N ARG A 335 15.69 -11.41 -22.93
CA ARG A 335 14.91 -11.29 -21.71
C ARG A 335 15.82 -11.30 -20.49
N ILE A 336 15.58 -10.38 -19.58
CA ILE A 336 16.41 -10.11 -18.39
C ILE A 336 15.81 -10.89 -17.23
N ALA A 337 16.54 -11.89 -16.75
CA ALA A 337 16.10 -12.70 -15.63
C ALA A 337 16.23 -11.94 -14.31
N ILE A 338 15.18 -12.03 -13.50
CA ILE A 338 15.12 -11.42 -12.16
C ILE A 338 14.29 -12.31 -11.22
N GLY A 339 14.71 -12.41 -9.97
CA GLY A 339 13.92 -13.04 -8.92
C GLY A 339 14.53 -14.30 -8.31
N GLN A 340 13.96 -14.69 -7.18
CA GLN A 340 14.47 -15.79 -6.35
C GLN A 340 14.35 -17.16 -7.01
N GLY A 341 13.39 -17.32 -7.94
CA GLY A 341 13.22 -18.55 -8.70
C GLY A 341 14.39 -18.88 -9.63
N HIS A 342 15.26 -17.90 -9.94
CA HIS A 342 16.45 -18.11 -10.74
C HIS A 342 17.69 -18.55 -9.92
N ARG A 343 17.58 -18.69 -8.59
CA ARG A 343 18.70 -19.12 -7.75
C ARG A 343 19.22 -20.50 -8.16
N GLY A 344 20.54 -20.56 -8.41
CA GLY A 344 21.20 -21.80 -8.84
C GLY A 344 20.96 -22.18 -10.30
N GLN A 345 20.20 -21.40 -11.04
CA GLN A 345 20.03 -21.58 -12.49
C GLN A 345 21.19 -20.93 -13.28
N ARG A 346 21.28 -21.28 -14.55
CA ARG A 346 22.19 -20.67 -15.51
C ARG A 346 21.39 -20.01 -16.61
N GLY A 347 21.86 -18.85 -17.07
CA GLY A 347 21.21 -18.07 -18.12
C GLY A 347 22.17 -17.05 -18.70
N VAL A 348 21.67 -16.20 -19.57
CA VAL A 348 22.49 -15.25 -20.33
C VAL A 348 22.63 -13.93 -19.58
N LEU A 349 21.52 -13.31 -19.18
CA LEU A 349 21.50 -11.98 -18.61
C LEU A 349 20.55 -11.91 -17.40
N GLY A 350 21.05 -11.43 -16.26
CA GLY A 350 20.27 -11.37 -15.05
C GLY A 350 20.53 -10.12 -14.20
N VAL A 351 19.62 -9.84 -13.27
CA VAL A 351 19.69 -8.72 -12.33
C VAL A 351 19.49 -9.20 -10.90
N GLY A 352 20.39 -8.78 -10.02
CA GLY A 352 20.41 -9.15 -8.61
C GLY A 352 21.14 -10.44 -8.29
N ASN A 353 21.53 -10.62 -7.03
CA ASN A 353 22.30 -11.78 -6.54
C ASN A 353 21.59 -13.12 -6.75
N CYS A 354 20.28 -13.12 -7.00
CA CYS A 354 19.53 -14.33 -7.30
C CYS A 354 19.90 -14.93 -8.66
N THR A 355 20.48 -14.15 -9.57
CA THR A 355 20.94 -14.55 -10.90
C THR A 355 22.47 -14.70 -11.00
N SER A 356 23.17 -14.87 -9.87
CA SER A 356 24.65 -14.94 -9.83
C SER A 356 25.28 -16.11 -10.61
N GLY A 357 24.48 -17.09 -11.06
CA GLY A 357 24.91 -18.18 -11.93
C GLY A 357 24.84 -17.87 -13.43
N PHE A 358 24.39 -16.68 -13.82
CA PHE A 358 24.23 -16.28 -15.23
C PHE A 358 25.56 -15.80 -15.83
N GLU A 359 25.69 -15.85 -17.15
CA GLU A 359 26.88 -15.40 -17.85
C GLU A 359 27.20 -13.92 -17.61
N THR A 360 26.19 -13.11 -17.59
CA THR A 360 26.25 -11.69 -17.19
C THR A 360 25.15 -11.43 -16.18
N PHE A 361 25.49 -10.84 -15.04
CA PHE A 361 24.47 -10.40 -14.08
C PHE A 361 24.91 -9.12 -13.36
N VAL A 362 23.92 -8.31 -12.97
CA VAL A 362 24.16 -7.11 -12.17
C VAL A 362 24.10 -7.48 -10.70
N GLU A 363 25.22 -7.32 -9.99
CA GLU A 363 25.34 -7.68 -8.58
C GLU A 363 24.58 -6.70 -7.69
N GLY A 364 23.89 -7.21 -6.65
CA GLY A 364 23.21 -6.44 -5.62
C GLY A 364 21.94 -7.12 -5.10
N CYS A 365 21.41 -6.64 -3.95
CA CYS A 365 20.18 -7.16 -3.37
C CYS A 365 19.43 -6.04 -2.60
N PRO A 366 18.76 -5.11 -3.29
CA PRO A 366 18.77 -4.87 -4.74
C PRO A 366 20.09 -4.27 -5.24
N PRO A 367 20.39 -4.35 -6.54
CA PRO A 367 21.43 -3.54 -7.17
C PRO A 367 20.96 -2.07 -7.27
N LYS A 368 21.86 -1.16 -7.61
CA LYS A 368 21.48 0.24 -7.88
C LYS A 368 20.97 0.36 -9.31
N GLU A 369 19.97 1.23 -9.52
CA GLU A 369 19.42 1.51 -10.85
C GLU A 369 20.50 1.88 -11.87
N GLU A 370 21.42 2.76 -11.49
CA GLU A 370 22.50 3.20 -12.38
C GLU A 370 23.44 2.04 -12.78
N ASP A 371 23.76 1.14 -11.85
CA ASP A 371 24.58 -0.03 -12.15
C ASP A 371 23.85 -0.98 -13.13
N ILE A 372 22.54 -1.14 -12.97
CA ILE A 372 21.70 -1.90 -13.91
C ILE A 372 21.76 -1.24 -15.29
N TYR A 373 21.43 0.04 -15.36
CA TYR A 373 21.40 0.79 -16.62
C TYR A 373 22.75 0.70 -17.37
N GLN A 374 23.85 0.98 -16.68
CA GLN A 374 25.19 0.98 -17.31
C GLN A 374 25.57 -0.42 -17.82
N GLN A 375 25.37 -1.46 -17.02
CA GLN A 375 25.73 -2.82 -17.42
C GLN A 375 24.88 -3.33 -18.57
N LEU A 376 23.57 -3.09 -18.56
CA LEU A 376 22.66 -3.47 -19.63
C LEU A 376 22.97 -2.69 -20.92
N LYS A 377 23.29 -1.41 -20.82
CA LYS A 377 23.72 -0.57 -21.96
C LYS A 377 25.00 -1.07 -22.60
N GLU A 378 25.98 -1.43 -21.76
CA GLU A 378 27.22 -2.04 -22.27
C GLU A 378 26.93 -3.37 -22.98
N TYR A 379 26.04 -4.20 -22.41
CA TYR A 379 25.66 -5.46 -23.02
C TYR A 379 25.01 -5.22 -24.40
N ALA A 380 24.01 -4.35 -24.48
CA ALA A 380 23.28 -4.01 -25.71
C ALA A 380 24.19 -3.43 -26.81
N THR A 381 25.29 -2.77 -26.42
CA THR A 381 26.23 -2.19 -27.40
C THR A 381 27.32 -3.16 -27.84
N LYS A 382 27.62 -4.21 -27.08
CA LYS A 382 28.58 -5.26 -27.43
C LYS A 382 28.01 -6.35 -28.32
N VAL A 383 26.71 -6.60 -28.21
CA VAL A 383 25.98 -7.54 -29.07
C VAL A 383 25.71 -6.85 -30.41
N LYS A 384 26.51 -7.19 -31.43
CA LYS A 384 26.37 -6.71 -32.81
C LYS A 384 25.42 -7.62 -33.59
#